data_6de82effc47ae1652641ad25fb060e77
#
_entry.id   6de82effc47ae1652641ad25fb060e77
#
_cell.length_a   1.000
_cell.length_b   1.000
_cell.length_c   1.000
_cell.angle_alpha   90.00
_cell.angle_beta   90.00
_cell.angle_gamma   90.00
#
_symmetry.space_group_name_H-M   'P 1'
#
loop_
_entity.id
_entity.type
_entity.pdbx_description
1 polymer ?
#
loop_
_entity_poly.entity_id
_entity_poly.type
_entity_poly.pdbx_seq_one_letter_code
_entity_poly.pdbx_strand_id
1 'polypeptide(L)'
;MRTKRATKAVHAVLRHEGRLLASLVPWAARRTRGTGERFGYARGQGAMAAGLAFVCVVETAGLAVLLRAWPAVHLAVLVLDVYTVLFVVGLHAAAVVHPHLLTADALHVRAGVRLDLRIPLDAVASVRRETRYRHERSDGELDVPVGSQTSVTVELAVPVTHSTLLGRAREVRVVRLHADDATGLVRQLTTGGRLTRARTVPSPSPDRPGSAAPAAARPAEAARRPRSGL
;
A
#
# COMPACT_ATOMS: atom_id res chain seq x y z
N MET A 1 -19.74 10.64 -25.82
CA MET A 1 -18.68 10.47 -24.79
C MET A 1 -19.09 9.60 -23.60
N ARG A 2 -20.36 9.57 -23.17
CA ARG A 2 -20.86 8.75 -22.03
C ARG A 2 -20.73 7.23 -22.28
N THR A 3 -21.04 6.75 -23.48
CA THR A 3 -20.97 5.32 -23.84
C THR A 3 -19.56 4.74 -23.74
N LYS A 4 -18.53 5.43 -24.23
CA LYS A 4 -17.12 4.98 -24.12
C LYS A 4 -16.63 4.88 -22.67
N ARG A 5 -17.13 5.74 -21.75
CA ARG A 5 -16.81 5.67 -20.33
C ARG A 5 -17.50 4.48 -19.65
N ALA A 6 -18.76 4.21 -20.00
CA ALA A 6 -19.49 3.05 -19.51
C ALA A 6 -18.83 1.74 -19.94
N THR A 7 -18.46 1.60 -21.21
CA THR A 7 -17.78 0.40 -21.72
C THR A 7 -16.43 0.16 -21.03
N LYS A 8 -15.63 1.22 -20.81
CA LYS A 8 -14.37 1.10 -20.07
C LYS A 8 -14.58 0.67 -18.61
N ALA A 9 -15.61 1.18 -17.95
CA ALA A 9 -15.95 0.80 -16.60
C ALA A 9 -16.37 -0.68 -16.50
N VAL A 10 -17.24 -1.14 -17.41
CA VAL A 10 -17.67 -2.55 -17.50
C VAL A 10 -16.46 -3.47 -17.72
N HIS A 11 -15.58 -3.15 -18.67
CA HIS A 11 -14.36 -3.93 -18.91
C HIS A 11 -13.41 -3.93 -17.70
N ALA A 12 -13.33 -2.84 -16.94
CA ALA A 12 -12.53 -2.77 -15.73
C ALA A 12 -13.09 -3.70 -14.64
N VAL A 13 -14.40 -3.71 -14.47
CA VAL A 13 -15.10 -4.59 -13.51
C VAL A 13 -14.92 -6.06 -13.91
N LEU A 14 -15.21 -6.44 -15.15
CA LEU A 14 -15.04 -7.82 -15.62
C LEU A 14 -13.60 -8.33 -15.48
N ARG A 15 -12.61 -7.49 -15.80
CA ARG A 15 -11.21 -7.84 -15.57
C ARG A 15 -10.86 -7.97 -14.09
N HIS A 16 -11.49 -7.16 -13.24
CA HIS A 16 -11.31 -7.26 -11.79
C HIS A 16 -11.86 -8.60 -11.26
N GLU A 17 -13.08 -8.96 -11.63
CA GLU A 17 -13.72 -10.24 -11.27
C GLU A 17 -12.92 -11.43 -11.79
N GLY A 18 -12.48 -11.40 -13.06
CA GLY A 18 -11.64 -12.44 -13.62
C GLY A 18 -10.33 -12.64 -12.86
N ARG A 19 -9.66 -11.56 -12.46
CA ARG A 19 -8.45 -11.63 -11.63
C ARG A 19 -8.72 -12.15 -10.21
N LEU A 20 -9.88 -11.77 -9.66
CA LEU A 20 -10.31 -12.21 -8.35
C LEU A 20 -10.54 -13.73 -8.33
N LEU A 21 -11.31 -14.25 -9.28
CA LEU A 21 -11.54 -15.68 -9.43
C LEU A 21 -10.25 -16.44 -9.78
N ALA A 22 -9.38 -15.85 -10.62
CA ALA A 22 -8.06 -16.42 -10.93
C ALA A 22 -7.13 -16.51 -9.70
N SER A 23 -7.43 -15.78 -8.62
CA SER A 23 -6.67 -15.88 -7.37
C SER A 23 -7.00 -17.13 -6.57
N LEU A 24 -8.12 -17.81 -6.86
CA LEU A 24 -8.50 -19.08 -6.22
C LEU A 24 -7.47 -20.19 -6.50
N VAL A 25 -6.94 -20.25 -7.72
CA VAL A 25 -5.97 -21.28 -8.13
C VAL A 25 -4.65 -21.19 -7.34
N PRO A 26 -3.93 -20.04 -7.31
CA PRO A 26 -2.72 -19.93 -6.52
C PRO A 26 -2.99 -20.01 -5.01
N TRP A 27 -4.17 -19.59 -4.55
CA TRP A 27 -4.56 -19.75 -3.14
C TRP A 27 -4.71 -21.23 -2.77
N ALA A 28 -5.43 -22.02 -3.54
CA ALA A 28 -5.56 -23.47 -3.34
C ALA A 28 -4.19 -24.18 -3.42
N ALA A 29 -3.29 -23.72 -4.30
CA ALA A 29 -1.92 -24.19 -4.40
C ALA A 29 -0.97 -23.62 -3.31
N ARG A 30 -1.48 -22.85 -2.33
CA ARG A 30 -0.72 -22.17 -1.28
C ARG A 30 0.44 -21.30 -1.79
N ARG A 31 0.27 -20.73 -2.99
CA ARG A 31 1.28 -19.87 -3.63
C ARG A 31 0.93 -18.40 -3.41
N THR A 32 1.91 -17.61 -3.01
CA THR A 32 1.82 -16.16 -2.92
C THR A 32 2.60 -15.53 -4.05
N ARG A 33 2.18 -14.36 -4.52
CA ARG A 33 2.81 -13.67 -5.65
C ARG A 33 3.78 -12.59 -5.19
N GLY A 34 4.97 -12.59 -5.80
CA GLY A 34 6.01 -11.58 -5.65
C GLY A 34 7.21 -12.08 -4.86
N THR A 35 8.34 -11.41 -5.07
CA THR A 35 9.64 -11.63 -4.40
C THR A 35 9.87 -10.52 -3.39
N GLY A 36 10.37 -10.86 -2.19
CA GLY A 36 10.59 -9.93 -1.09
C GLY A 36 10.03 -10.46 0.21
N GLU A 37 10.21 -9.69 1.28
CA GLU A 37 9.63 -10.02 2.56
C GLU A 37 8.12 -9.72 2.56
N ARG A 38 7.35 -10.65 3.09
CA ARG A 38 5.90 -10.66 2.95
C ARG A 38 5.23 -10.28 4.26
N PHE A 39 4.34 -9.30 4.20
CA PHE A 39 3.51 -8.88 5.31
C PHE A 39 2.05 -9.13 4.96
N GLY A 40 1.46 -10.17 5.59
CA GLY A 40 0.05 -10.50 5.44
C GLY A 40 -0.86 -9.43 6.06
N TYR A 41 -2.11 -9.41 5.61
CA TYR A 41 -3.17 -8.56 6.18
C TYR A 41 -4.53 -9.27 6.20
N ALA A 42 -4.57 -10.56 5.86
CA ALA A 42 -5.81 -11.31 5.69
C ALA A 42 -6.16 -12.21 6.88
N ARG A 43 -5.35 -12.25 7.94
CA ARG A 43 -5.52 -13.20 9.06
C ARG A 43 -6.90 -13.12 9.72
N GLY A 44 -7.43 -11.92 9.95
CA GLY A 44 -8.75 -11.73 10.55
C GLY A 44 -9.92 -11.93 9.56
N GLN A 45 -9.68 -11.92 8.25
CA GLN A 45 -10.74 -12.01 7.24
C GLN A 45 -11.20 -13.44 6.98
N GLY A 46 -10.38 -14.45 7.26
CA GLY A 46 -10.69 -15.86 6.97
C GLY A 46 -11.92 -16.35 7.70
N ALA A 47 -12.05 -16.05 8.99
CA ALA A 47 -13.19 -16.45 9.80
C ALA A 47 -14.48 -15.79 9.32
N MET A 48 -14.43 -14.50 8.96
CA MET A 48 -15.59 -13.76 8.43
C MET A 48 -16.01 -14.30 7.06
N ALA A 49 -15.05 -14.59 6.17
CA ALA A 49 -15.34 -15.19 4.86
C ALA A 49 -15.95 -16.58 4.99
N ALA A 50 -15.43 -17.41 5.90
CA ALA A 50 -15.97 -18.75 6.17
C ALA A 50 -17.39 -18.67 6.79
N GLY A 51 -17.60 -17.75 7.73
CA GLY A 51 -18.92 -17.53 8.33
C GLY A 51 -19.96 -17.09 7.30
N LEU A 52 -19.61 -16.15 6.41
CA LEU A 52 -20.50 -15.68 5.35
C LEU A 52 -20.78 -16.80 4.33
N ALA A 53 -19.77 -17.56 3.92
CA ALA A 53 -19.96 -18.72 3.05
C ALA A 53 -20.86 -19.77 3.69
N PHE A 54 -20.72 -20.03 5.00
CA PHE A 54 -21.58 -20.95 5.73
C PHE A 54 -23.04 -20.46 5.75
N VAL A 55 -23.28 -19.18 6.01
CA VAL A 55 -24.64 -18.60 5.98
C VAL A 55 -25.26 -18.76 4.59
N CYS A 56 -24.54 -18.45 3.52
CA CYS A 56 -25.02 -18.66 2.15
C CYS A 56 -25.40 -20.11 1.88
N VAL A 57 -24.60 -21.08 2.34
CA VAL A 57 -24.91 -22.51 2.16
C VAL A 57 -26.20 -22.91 2.89
N VAL A 58 -26.39 -22.44 4.14
CA VAL A 58 -27.61 -22.68 4.92
C VAL A 58 -28.82 -22.04 4.25
N GLU A 59 -28.66 -20.82 3.76
CA GLU A 59 -29.72 -20.08 3.05
C GLU A 59 -30.12 -20.79 1.75
N THR A 60 -29.15 -21.23 0.96
CA THR A 60 -29.37 -22.02 -0.25
C THR A 60 -30.17 -23.29 0.05
N ALA A 61 -29.81 -24.02 1.12
CA ALA A 61 -30.54 -25.22 1.52
C ALA A 61 -32.00 -24.93 1.92
N GLY A 62 -32.22 -23.84 2.69
CA GLY A 62 -33.58 -23.39 3.04
C GLY A 62 -34.43 -22.99 1.83
N LEU A 63 -33.82 -22.19 0.91
CA LEU A 63 -34.48 -21.76 -0.31
C LEU A 63 -34.76 -22.91 -1.27
N ALA A 64 -33.92 -23.93 -1.29
CA ALA A 64 -34.16 -25.14 -2.08
C ALA A 64 -35.47 -25.87 -1.67
N VAL A 65 -35.77 -25.90 -0.38
CA VAL A 65 -37.03 -26.43 0.13
C VAL A 65 -38.21 -25.53 -0.19
N LEU A 66 -38.04 -24.22 0.03
CA LEU A 66 -39.13 -23.23 -0.14
C LEU A 66 -39.55 -23.09 -1.62
N LEU A 67 -38.57 -23.11 -2.52
CA LEU A 67 -38.78 -22.87 -3.97
C LEU A 67 -39.02 -24.15 -4.77
N ARG A 68 -39.34 -25.27 -4.13
CA ARG A 68 -39.57 -26.57 -4.82
C ARG A 68 -40.65 -26.49 -5.89
N ALA A 69 -41.67 -25.64 -5.68
CA ALA A 69 -42.78 -25.44 -6.62
C ALA A 69 -42.36 -24.59 -7.85
N TRP A 70 -41.24 -23.87 -7.79
CA TRP A 70 -40.85 -22.91 -8.82
C TRP A 70 -39.40 -23.17 -9.31
N PRO A 71 -39.19 -24.21 -10.17
CA PRO A 71 -37.86 -24.68 -10.55
C PRO A 71 -36.97 -23.61 -11.19
N ALA A 72 -37.55 -22.74 -12.02
CA ALA A 72 -36.81 -21.67 -12.69
C ALA A 72 -36.28 -20.61 -11.69
N VAL A 73 -37.09 -20.26 -10.70
CA VAL A 73 -36.69 -19.32 -9.63
C VAL A 73 -35.62 -19.97 -8.76
N HIS A 74 -35.81 -21.24 -8.38
CA HIS A 74 -34.83 -21.99 -7.61
C HIS A 74 -33.48 -22.04 -8.33
N LEU A 75 -33.42 -22.32 -9.62
CA LEU A 75 -32.17 -22.35 -10.38
C LEU A 75 -31.49 -20.97 -10.42
N ALA A 76 -32.26 -19.90 -10.63
CA ALA A 76 -31.72 -18.55 -10.65
C ALA A 76 -31.09 -18.14 -9.30
N VAL A 77 -31.77 -18.48 -8.20
CA VAL A 77 -31.28 -18.22 -6.84
C VAL A 77 -30.02 -19.04 -6.55
N LEU A 78 -30.05 -20.35 -6.89
CA LEU A 78 -28.88 -21.22 -6.72
C LEU A 78 -27.63 -20.70 -7.45
N VAL A 79 -27.79 -20.25 -8.71
CA VAL A 79 -26.69 -19.65 -9.47
C VAL A 79 -26.15 -18.40 -8.79
N LEU A 80 -27.05 -17.55 -8.28
CA LEU A 80 -26.64 -16.33 -7.56
C LEU A 80 -25.89 -16.65 -6.27
N ASP A 81 -26.35 -17.63 -5.49
CA ASP A 81 -25.72 -18.05 -4.24
C ASP A 81 -24.33 -18.64 -4.47
N VAL A 82 -24.21 -19.56 -5.44
CA VAL A 82 -22.92 -20.14 -5.83
C VAL A 82 -21.95 -19.04 -6.28
N TYR A 83 -22.43 -18.09 -7.09
CA TYR A 83 -21.61 -16.93 -7.49
C TYR A 83 -21.16 -16.09 -6.29
N THR A 84 -22.07 -15.82 -5.34
CA THR A 84 -21.78 -15.06 -4.14
C THR A 84 -20.72 -15.73 -3.27
N VAL A 85 -20.83 -17.04 -3.06
CA VAL A 85 -19.83 -17.82 -2.32
C VAL A 85 -18.47 -17.77 -3.03
N LEU A 86 -18.43 -18.00 -4.34
CA LEU A 86 -17.18 -17.91 -5.11
C LEU A 86 -16.57 -16.53 -5.07
N PHE A 87 -17.39 -15.48 -5.10
CA PHE A 87 -16.93 -14.10 -5.01
C PHE A 87 -16.30 -13.80 -3.65
N VAL A 88 -16.96 -14.19 -2.56
CA VAL A 88 -16.46 -13.99 -1.19
C VAL A 88 -15.17 -14.75 -0.94
N VAL A 89 -15.13 -16.03 -1.34
CA VAL A 89 -13.91 -16.85 -1.23
C VAL A 89 -12.80 -16.29 -2.12
N GLY A 90 -13.14 -15.80 -3.32
CA GLY A 90 -12.21 -15.12 -4.22
C GLY A 90 -11.61 -13.85 -3.64
N LEU A 91 -12.40 -13.03 -2.94
CA LEU A 91 -11.91 -11.84 -2.23
C LEU A 91 -10.88 -12.23 -1.15
N HIS A 92 -11.18 -13.24 -0.36
CA HIS A 92 -10.26 -13.76 0.65
C HIS A 92 -8.99 -14.34 0.01
N ALA A 93 -9.14 -15.17 -1.01
CA ALA A 93 -8.02 -15.75 -1.75
C ALA A 93 -7.11 -14.66 -2.35
N ALA A 94 -7.70 -13.61 -2.94
CA ALA A 94 -6.95 -12.49 -3.48
C ALA A 94 -6.15 -11.75 -2.38
N ALA A 95 -6.71 -11.58 -1.19
CA ALA A 95 -6.02 -10.95 -0.07
C ALA A 95 -4.83 -11.80 0.42
N VAL A 96 -4.98 -13.11 0.49
CA VAL A 96 -3.91 -14.04 0.91
C VAL A 96 -2.80 -14.15 -0.13
N VAL A 97 -3.16 -14.20 -1.43
CA VAL A 97 -2.20 -14.36 -2.54
C VAL A 97 -1.39 -13.11 -2.80
N HIS A 98 -1.92 -11.92 -2.46
CA HIS A 98 -1.28 -10.62 -2.69
C HIS A 98 -0.95 -9.91 -1.37
N PRO A 99 0.00 -10.42 -0.55
CA PRO A 99 0.45 -9.72 0.65
C PRO A 99 1.17 -8.41 0.28
N HIS A 100 1.36 -7.53 1.25
CA HIS A 100 2.33 -6.45 1.09
C HIS A 100 3.73 -7.03 0.95
N LEU A 101 4.55 -6.42 0.11
CA LEU A 101 5.93 -6.87 -0.11
C LEU A 101 6.91 -5.75 0.21
N LEU A 102 7.92 -6.08 0.97
CA LEU A 102 9.07 -5.24 1.19
C LEU A 102 10.25 -5.80 0.39
N THR A 103 10.73 -5.03 -0.58
CA THR A 103 11.93 -5.31 -1.35
C THR A 103 13.09 -4.44 -0.86
N ALA A 104 14.27 -4.62 -1.41
CA ALA A 104 15.44 -3.82 -1.04
C ALA A 104 15.30 -2.32 -1.36
N ASP A 105 14.43 -1.96 -2.30
CA ASP A 105 14.26 -0.61 -2.85
C ASP A 105 12.87 -0.02 -2.65
N ALA A 106 11.84 -0.83 -2.36
CA ALA A 106 10.48 -0.36 -2.29
C ALA A 106 9.57 -1.16 -1.36
N LEU A 107 8.55 -0.49 -0.84
CA LEU A 107 7.38 -1.11 -0.23
C LEU A 107 6.26 -1.18 -1.27
N HIS A 108 5.75 -2.38 -1.53
CA HIS A 108 4.56 -2.61 -2.34
C HIS A 108 3.34 -2.75 -1.42
N VAL A 109 2.49 -1.73 -1.42
CA VAL A 109 1.23 -1.75 -0.68
C VAL A 109 0.16 -2.34 -1.59
N ARG A 110 -0.39 -3.49 -1.18
CA ARG A 110 -1.36 -4.24 -1.97
C ARG A 110 -2.69 -4.39 -1.24
N ALA A 111 -3.78 -4.38 -2.00
CA ALA A 111 -5.11 -4.70 -1.49
C ALA A 111 -5.81 -5.64 -2.47
N GLY A 112 -5.58 -6.94 -2.32
CA GLY A 112 -6.02 -7.99 -3.23
C GLY A 112 -5.57 -7.67 -4.66
N VAL A 113 -6.53 -7.71 -5.60
CA VAL A 113 -6.30 -7.38 -7.01
C VAL A 113 -6.61 -5.90 -7.36
N ARG A 114 -7.07 -5.11 -6.37
CA ARG A 114 -7.53 -3.72 -6.59
C ARG A 114 -6.41 -2.69 -6.56
N LEU A 115 -5.39 -2.93 -5.75
CA LEU A 115 -4.33 -1.99 -5.47
C LEU A 115 -2.98 -2.69 -5.50
N ASP A 116 -2.04 -2.13 -6.22
CA ASP A 116 -0.60 -2.40 -6.11
C ASP A 116 0.12 -1.04 -6.24
N LEU A 117 0.48 -0.46 -5.10
CA LEU A 117 1.17 0.81 -5.01
C LEU A 117 2.62 0.55 -4.62
N ARG A 118 3.54 0.91 -5.51
CA ARG A 118 4.98 0.87 -5.21
C ARG A 118 5.41 2.19 -4.59
N ILE A 119 5.96 2.12 -3.38
CA ILE A 119 6.52 3.24 -2.63
C ILE A 119 8.04 3.03 -2.54
N PRO A 120 8.86 3.83 -3.23
CA PRO A 120 10.31 3.78 -3.07
C PRO A 120 10.71 4.08 -1.61
N LEU A 121 11.67 3.35 -1.06
CA LEU A 121 12.08 3.53 0.35
C LEU A 121 12.76 4.87 0.61
N ASP A 122 13.36 5.48 -0.40
CA ASP A 122 13.95 6.83 -0.35
C ASP A 122 12.87 7.94 -0.27
N ALA A 123 11.66 7.66 -0.78
CA ALA A 123 10.52 8.56 -0.66
C ALA A 123 9.84 8.51 0.72
N VAL A 124 10.19 7.57 1.59
CA VAL A 124 9.59 7.43 2.93
C VAL A 124 10.21 8.44 3.89
N ALA A 125 9.40 9.35 4.41
CA ALA A 125 9.80 10.33 5.42
C ALA A 125 9.73 9.76 6.83
N SER A 126 8.59 9.17 7.18
CA SER A 126 8.36 8.56 8.48
C SER A 126 7.46 7.33 8.39
N VAL A 127 7.64 6.41 9.33
CA VAL A 127 6.78 5.24 9.50
C VAL A 127 6.46 5.08 10.96
N ARG A 128 5.18 4.91 11.28
CA ARG A 128 4.74 4.67 12.65
C ARG A 128 3.66 3.61 12.73
N ARG A 129 3.64 2.89 13.85
CA ARG A 129 2.52 2.03 14.19
C ARG A 129 1.42 2.88 14.78
N GLU A 130 0.27 2.89 14.12
CA GLU A 130 -0.90 3.66 14.54
C GLU A 130 -2.15 2.90 14.13
N THR A 131 -2.95 2.50 15.12
CA THR A 131 -4.22 1.83 14.86
C THR A 131 -5.32 2.87 14.70
N ARG A 132 -6.02 2.85 13.56
CA ARG A 132 -7.14 3.75 13.27
C ARG A 132 -8.32 2.95 12.74
N TYR A 133 -9.52 3.39 13.16
CA TYR A 133 -10.80 2.78 12.76
C TYR A 133 -11.69 3.74 11.95
N ARG A 134 -11.34 5.03 11.95
CA ARG A 134 -12.04 6.05 11.16
C ARG A 134 -11.17 6.48 10.00
N HIS A 135 -11.78 6.50 8.81
CA HIS A 135 -11.10 6.81 7.55
C HIS A 135 -11.91 7.88 6.84
N GLU A 136 -11.59 9.14 7.11
CA GLU A 136 -12.13 10.27 6.37
C GLU A 136 -11.31 10.45 5.10
N ARG A 137 -12.01 10.71 3.98
CA ARG A 137 -11.31 10.98 2.72
C ARG A 137 -10.68 12.34 2.78
N SER A 138 -9.36 12.39 2.81
CA SER A 138 -8.55 13.59 2.68
C SER A 138 -7.75 13.57 1.39
N ASP A 139 -7.52 14.75 0.82
CA ASP A 139 -6.66 14.85 -0.35
C ASP A 139 -5.22 14.56 0.02
N GLY A 140 -4.55 13.76 -0.81
CA GLY A 140 -3.18 13.31 -0.54
C GLY A 140 -3.07 12.13 0.43
N GLU A 141 -4.19 11.57 0.90
CA GLU A 141 -4.20 10.39 1.78
C GLU A 141 -4.77 9.17 1.06
N LEU A 142 -4.16 8.01 1.29
CA LEU A 142 -4.61 6.72 0.81
C LEU A 142 -4.75 5.77 1.99
N ASP A 143 -5.99 5.44 2.32
CA ASP A 143 -6.31 4.46 3.33
C ASP A 143 -6.60 3.09 2.69
N VAL A 144 -5.92 2.06 3.19
CA VAL A 144 -6.05 0.66 2.78
C VAL A 144 -6.46 -0.16 4.01
N PRO A 145 -7.69 0.03 4.50
CA PRO A 145 -8.15 -0.65 5.69
C PRO A 145 -8.52 -2.10 5.42
N VAL A 146 -8.43 -2.92 6.46
CA VAL A 146 -8.93 -4.29 6.54
C VAL A 146 -9.87 -4.39 7.73
N GLY A 147 -11.11 -4.77 7.52
CA GLY A 147 -12.12 -4.76 8.57
C GLY A 147 -12.29 -3.39 9.23
N SER A 148 -12.25 -2.32 8.43
CA SER A 148 -12.27 -0.92 8.89
C SER A 148 -11.09 -0.50 9.76
N GLN A 149 -9.98 -1.25 9.76
CA GLN A 149 -8.81 -0.96 10.57
C GLN A 149 -7.57 -0.76 9.70
N THR A 150 -6.76 0.26 10.03
CA THR A 150 -5.37 0.38 9.60
C THR A 150 -4.45 0.27 10.83
N SER A 151 -3.22 -0.23 10.66
CA SER A 151 -2.27 -0.46 11.78
C SER A 151 -0.92 0.21 11.58
N VAL A 152 -0.63 0.69 10.37
CA VAL A 152 0.63 1.36 10.01
C VAL A 152 0.33 2.61 9.20
N THR A 153 0.99 3.70 9.55
CA THR A 153 0.98 4.97 8.81
C THR A 153 2.38 5.21 8.23
N VAL A 154 2.44 5.45 6.92
CA VAL A 154 3.65 5.79 6.17
C VAL A 154 3.48 7.20 5.61
N GLU A 155 4.35 8.12 5.99
CA GLU A 155 4.41 9.48 5.45
C GLU A 155 5.52 9.56 4.40
N LEU A 156 5.24 10.25 3.30
CA LEU A 156 6.14 10.36 2.16
C LEU A 156 6.73 11.76 2.09
N ALA A 157 8.04 11.84 1.91
CA ALA A 157 8.76 13.09 1.64
C ALA A 157 8.43 13.64 0.24
N VAL A 158 8.25 12.73 -0.72
CA VAL A 158 7.86 13.03 -2.10
C VAL A 158 6.56 12.31 -2.40
N PRO A 159 5.55 13.01 -2.96
CA PRO A 159 4.28 12.35 -3.30
C PRO A 159 4.47 11.27 -4.35
N VAL A 160 3.74 10.16 -4.19
CA VAL A 160 3.71 9.06 -5.14
C VAL A 160 2.38 9.04 -5.87
N THR A 161 2.42 8.88 -7.19
CA THR A 161 1.20 8.81 -8.00
C THR A 161 0.58 7.43 -7.89
N HIS A 162 -0.67 7.38 -7.49
CA HIS A 162 -1.52 6.19 -7.48
C HIS A 162 -2.60 6.29 -8.56
N SER A 163 -2.76 5.22 -9.35
CA SER A 163 -3.85 5.11 -10.32
C SER A 163 -5.00 4.31 -9.74
N THR A 164 -6.18 4.92 -9.67
CA THR A 164 -7.40 4.22 -9.26
C THR A 164 -7.83 3.19 -10.31
N LEU A 165 -8.72 2.26 -9.94
CA LEU A 165 -9.30 1.25 -10.87
C LEU A 165 -9.89 1.87 -12.13
N LEU A 166 -10.37 3.10 -12.07
CA LEU A 166 -10.93 3.84 -13.21
C LEU A 166 -9.88 4.67 -13.97
N GLY A 167 -8.59 4.50 -13.65
CA GLY A 167 -7.47 5.17 -14.32
C GLY A 167 -7.29 6.64 -13.95
N ARG A 168 -7.87 7.11 -12.84
CA ARG A 168 -7.59 8.46 -12.33
C ARG A 168 -6.30 8.44 -11.53
N ALA A 169 -5.35 9.26 -11.92
CA ALA A 169 -4.14 9.50 -11.15
C ALA A 169 -4.46 10.39 -9.93
N ARG A 170 -3.92 10.02 -8.78
CA ARG A 170 -3.96 10.79 -7.52
C ARG A 170 -2.58 10.80 -6.91
N GLU A 171 -2.16 11.95 -6.44
CA GLU A 171 -0.95 12.08 -5.64
C GLU A 171 -1.25 11.70 -4.19
N VAL A 172 -0.34 10.93 -3.60
CA VAL A 172 -0.47 10.43 -2.24
C VAL A 172 0.78 10.80 -1.45
N ARG A 173 0.58 11.40 -0.28
CA ARG A 173 1.63 11.78 0.68
C ARG A 173 1.58 10.95 1.95
N VAL A 174 0.41 10.42 2.29
CA VAL A 174 0.21 9.58 3.48
C VAL A 174 -0.49 8.30 3.05
N VAL A 175 0.11 7.17 3.39
CA VAL A 175 -0.47 5.84 3.14
C VAL A 175 -0.71 5.17 4.48
N ARG A 176 -1.95 4.80 4.74
CA ARG A 176 -2.32 4.01 5.92
C ARG A 176 -2.74 2.61 5.47
N LEU A 177 -2.11 1.62 6.01
CA LEU A 177 -2.35 0.22 5.65
C LEU A 177 -2.53 -0.65 6.89
N HIS A 178 -3.16 -1.80 6.71
CA HIS A 178 -3.21 -2.82 7.74
C HIS A 178 -2.19 -3.92 7.46
N ALA A 179 -1.42 -4.30 8.47
CA ALA A 179 -0.53 -5.44 8.43
C ALA A 179 -0.75 -6.32 9.67
N ASP A 180 -0.80 -7.64 9.49
CA ASP A 180 -0.93 -8.61 10.58
C ASP A 180 0.26 -8.53 11.56
N ASP A 181 1.47 -8.26 11.03
CA ASP A 181 2.67 -7.92 11.80
C ASP A 181 3.10 -6.46 11.54
N ALA A 182 2.32 -5.53 12.08
CA ALA A 182 2.60 -4.10 11.97
C ALA A 182 3.95 -3.72 12.60
N THR A 183 4.33 -4.37 13.71
CA THR A 183 5.58 -4.08 14.43
C THR A 183 6.79 -4.49 13.61
N GLY A 184 6.75 -5.68 13.01
CA GLY A 184 7.79 -6.19 12.13
C GLY A 184 7.97 -5.29 10.90
N LEU A 185 6.86 -4.90 10.26
CA LEU A 185 6.87 -4.02 9.10
C LEU A 185 7.50 -2.65 9.42
N VAL A 186 7.07 -2.00 10.52
CA VAL A 186 7.62 -0.70 10.94
C VAL A 186 9.10 -0.82 11.26
N ARG A 187 9.53 -1.85 11.99
CA ARG A 187 10.94 -2.08 12.31
C ARG A 187 11.79 -2.19 11.04
N GLN A 188 11.36 -2.97 10.07
CA GLN A 188 12.10 -3.20 8.85
C GLN A 188 12.17 -1.96 7.95
N LEU A 189 11.06 -1.23 7.80
CA LEU A 189 11.04 0.03 7.07
C LEU A 189 11.97 1.08 7.70
N THR A 190 12.01 1.13 9.04
CA THR A 190 12.90 2.05 9.76
C THR A 190 14.37 1.67 9.56
N THR A 191 14.70 0.39 9.60
CA THR A 191 16.07 -0.10 9.40
C THR A 191 16.50 0.04 7.94
N GLY A 192 15.66 -0.36 6.98
CA GLY A 192 15.89 -0.22 5.55
C GLY A 192 16.03 1.23 5.10
N GLY A 193 15.17 2.13 5.60
CA GLY A 193 15.26 3.57 5.33
C GLY A 193 16.55 4.21 5.85
N ARG A 194 17.08 3.75 6.98
CA ARG A 194 18.39 4.21 7.49
C ARG A 194 19.54 3.77 6.59
N LEU A 195 19.52 2.52 6.11
CA LEU A 195 20.55 2.00 5.21
C LEU A 195 20.54 2.71 3.86
N THR A 196 19.36 3.03 3.33
CA THR A 196 19.23 3.76 2.06
C THR A 196 19.74 5.19 2.20
N ARG A 197 19.40 5.90 3.29
CA ARG A 197 19.92 7.25 3.57
C ARG A 197 21.45 7.26 3.78
N ALA A 198 22.00 6.27 4.47
CA ALA A 198 23.45 6.15 4.67
C ALA A 198 24.19 5.91 3.34
N ARG A 199 23.58 5.24 2.38
CA ARG A 199 24.17 5.00 1.04
C ARG A 199 24.08 6.22 0.12
N THR A 200 23.12 7.13 0.34
CA THR A 200 22.88 8.30 -0.51
C THR A 200 23.67 9.54 -0.04
N VAL A 201 24.31 9.50 1.15
CA VAL A 201 25.23 10.56 1.58
C VAL A 201 26.50 10.40 0.75
N PRO A 202 26.86 11.35 -0.17
CA PRO A 202 28.12 11.29 -0.88
C PRO A 202 29.25 11.32 0.15
N SER A 203 30.20 10.38 0.05
CA SER A 203 31.45 10.50 0.82
C SER A 203 32.03 11.89 0.62
N PRO A 204 32.41 12.59 1.68
CA PRO A 204 33.15 13.83 1.52
C PRO A 204 34.41 13.49 0.72
N SER A 205 34.58 14.13 -0.43
CA SER A 205 35.78 14.01 -1.23
C SER A 205 36.96 14.26 -0.34
N PRO A 206 38.00 13.40 -0.34
CA PRO A 206 39.21 13.67 0.38
C PRO A 206 39.81 14.96 -0.17
N ASP A 207 40.04 15.91 0.73
CA ASP A 207 40.67 17.20 0.50
C ASP A 207 41.86 17.02 -0.45
N ARG A 208 41.90 17.81 -1.51
CA ARG A 208 43.12 18.03 -2.29
C ARG A 208 44.09 18.80 -1.39
N PRO A 209 45.25 18.25 -1.07
CA PRO A 209 46.27 19.02 -0.40
C PRO A 209 46.98 19.94 -1.41
N GLY A 210 47.03 21.19 -1.07
CA GLY A 210 48.16 22.00 -1.43
C GLY A 210 48.13 22.75 -2.75
N SER A 211 47.81 24.03 -2.67
CA SER A 211 48.58 25.00 -3.45
C SER A 211 49.05 26.09 -2.49
N ALA A 212 50.36 26.08 -2.35
CA ALA A 212 51.16 26.98 -1.50
C ALA A 212 50.94 28.45 -1.88
N ALA A 213 50.90 29.28 -0.87
CA ALA A 213 51.08 30.71 -0.98
C ALA A 213 52.52 31.09 -1.34
N PRO A 214 52.80 32.25 -1.89
CA PRO A 214 53.97 33.00 -1.52
C PRO A 214 53.65 34.23 -0.70
N ALA A 215 54.50 34.38 0.31
CA ALA A 215 54.64 35.55 1.17
C ALA A 215 55.12 36.75 0.40
N ALA A 216 54.65 37.93 0.76
CA ALA A 216 55.51 39.13 0.84
C ALA A 216 54.78 40.31 1.52
N ALA A 217 55.39 40.78 2.56
CA ALA A 217 55.86 42.12 2.89
C ALA A 217 54.90 43.03 3.64
N ARG A 218 55.23 43.27 4.89
CA ARG A 218 55.01 44.52 5.64
C ARG A 218 55.89 45.64 5.07
N PRO A 219 55.53 46.93 5.26
CA PRO A 219 55.92 47.68 6.47
C PRO A 219 54.83 48.63 6.98
N ALA A 220 54.74 48.79 8.25
CA ALA A 220 55.12 49.80 9.21
C ALA A 220 54.55 51.21 9.07
N GLU A 221 54.08 51.71 10.27
CA GLU A 221 54.18 53.05 10.79
C GLU A 221 53.09 54.05 10.35
N ALA A 222 52.40 54.75 11.20
CA ALA A 222 52.64 55.59 12.32
C ALA A 222 51.33 56.20 12.88
N ALA A 223 51.27 56.21 14.16
CA ALA A 223 50.90 57.27 15.06
C ALA A 223 49.89 58.33 14.60
N ARG A 224 48.81 58.48 15.34
CA ARG A 224 48.54 59.68 16.22
C ARG A 224 47.14 59.67 16.80
N ARG A 225 47.09 59.65 18.10
CA ARG A 225 46.04 60.27 18.91
C ARG A 225 46.21 61.84 18.84
N PRO A 226 45.32 62.71 19.32
CA PRO A 226 44.30 62.49 20.34
C PRO A 226 43.03 63.40 20.25
N ARG A 227 42.18 63.22 21.24
CA ARG A 227 41.37 64.21 22.01
C ARG A 227 40.04 64.72 21.42
N SER A 228 39.03 64.41 22.19
CA SER A 228 38.18 65.20 23.10
C SER A 228 37.11 66.07 22.47
N GLY A 229 35.96 65.92 23.00
CA GLY A 229 35.19 67.04 23.47
C GLY A 229 33.78 67.17 22.96
N LEU A 230 32.92 66.97 23.83
CA LEU A 230 31.61 67.45 24.22
C LEU A 230 30.47 66.49 24.00
#